data_c4c94ccc92a4c78524d60593957ff354
#
_entry.id   c4c94ccc92a4c78524d60593957ff354
#
_cell.length_a   1.000
_cell.length_b   1.000
_cell.length_c   1.000
_cell.angle_alpha   90.00
_cell.angle_beta   90.00
_cell.angle_gamma   90.00
#
_symmetry.space_group_name_H-M   'P 1'
#
loop_
_entity.id
_entity.type
_entity.pdbx_description
1 polymer ?
#
loop_
_entity_poly.entity_id
_entity_poly.type
_entity_poly.pdbx_seq_one_letter_code
_entity_poly.pdbx_strand_id
1 'polypeptide(L)'
;MRGIRETFMTTLNLGNLATFRLVVQRGSFSAAADSLGISQPAVSLQVRQLEQFLQTRLLERTGRGIKATAAGMALLAHSEQIDRAVNSAVQSVSAFSQEVNGSLTLGTGATACIHLLPPLLQHLRQQHPLLTVGVTTGNTLDIVRAVEENRLDLGLVTLPVQGRSLAVTAMLDEEFVTIYASRETEMPAVYTPAELQAQPLIAFEAGSGTRDLIDRWFRSAGLAVTPVMQLGSIEAIKRMVRAGLGYSIVPRMAVERVEDRDGLRVHSLAPRLYRQLAVVMRQDKIVTKGIAEMLRLLHTVRL
;
A
#
# COMPACT_ATOMS: atom_id res chain seq x y z
N MET A 1 35.22 40.29 32.06
CA MET A 1 33.89 39.91 31.55
C MET A 1 34.07 39.27 30.16
N ARG A 2 34.12 37.95 30.09
CA ARG A 2 34.15 37.24 28.82
C ARG A 2 32.71 36.95 28.41
N GLY A 3 32.28 37.56 27.30
CA GLY A 3 30.95 37.38 26.75
C GLY A 3 30.67 35.92 26.39
N ILE A 4 29.59 35.41 26.89
CA ILE A 4 28.96 34.16 26.45
C ILE A 4 28.52 34.39 25.00
N ARG A 5 29.30 33.89 24.03
CA ARG A 5 28.81 33.74 22.67
C ARG A 5 27.76 32.64 22.75
N GLU A 6 26.49 33.03 22.70
CA GLU A 6 25.42 32.12 22.38
C GLU A 6 25.74 31.49 21.01
N THR A 7 26.24 30.29 21.05
CA THR A 7 26.29 29.43 19.88
C THR A 7 24.85 29.09 19.55
N PHE A 8 24.20 29.88 18.68
CA PHE A 8 22.97 29.45 18.02
C PHE A 8 23.35 28.12 17.33
N MET A 9 22.93 27.03 17.91
CA MET A 9 23.03 25.73 17.26
C MET A 9 22.28 25.87 15.93
N THR A 10 23.06 25.93 14.85
CA THR A 10 22.51 25.93 13.48
C THR A 10 21.77 24.59 13.33
N THR A 11 20.46 24.62 13.41
CA THR A 11 19.63 23.41 13.30
C THR A 11 19.33 23.13 11.84
N LEU A 12 19.21 21.84 11.50
CA LEU A 12 18.78 21.41 10.17
C LEU A 12 17.40 22.01 9.87
N ASN A 13 17.31 22.81 8.81
CA ASN A 13 16.04 23.38 8.36
C ASN A 13 15.27 22.36 7.52
N LEU A 14 14.12 21.93 8.03
CA LEU A 14 13.27 20.92 7.37
C LEU A 14 12.70 21.42 6.04
N GLY A 15 12.43 22.72 5.90
CA GLY A 15 12.01 23.33 4.64
C GLY A 15 13.10 23.23 3.56
N ASN A 16 14.35 23.52 3.94
CA ASN A 16 15.48 23.38 3.02
C ASN A 16 15.71 21.90 2.62
N LEU A 17 15.49 20.96 3.56
CA LEU A 17 15.58 19.52 3.26
C LEU A 17 14.48 19.08 2.28
N ALA A 18 13.25 19.52 2.47
CA ALA A 18 12.14 19.24 1.56
C ALA A 18 12.41 19.81 0.15
N THR A 19 12.93 21.04 0.08
CA THR A 19 13.32 21.68 -1.19
C THR A 19 14.41 20.90 -1.91
N PHE A 20 15.45 20.46 -1.19
CA PHE A 20 16.51 19.62 -1.76
C PHE A 20 15.95 18.33 -2.37
N ARG A 21 15.08 17.62 -1.64
CA ARG A 21 14.42 16.40 -2.15
C ARG A 21 13.65 16.66 -3.44
N LEU A 22 12.87 17.73 -3.47
CA LEU A 22 12.08 18.07 -4.64
C LEU A 22 12.97 18.42 -5.85
N VAL A 23 14.10 19.12 -5.66
CA VAL A 23 15.07 19.39 -6.73
C VAL A 23 15.63 18.08 -7.30
N VAL A 24 15.98 17.10 -6.45
CA VAL A 24 16.47 15.79 -6.92
C VAL A 24 15.38 15.05 -7.67
N GLN A 25 14.15 15.02 -7.14
CA GLN A 25 13.03 14.33 -7.76
C GLN A 25 12.66 14.91 -9.13
N ARG A 26 12.71 16.24 -9.28
CA ARG A 26 12.38 16.95 -10.54
C ARG A 26 13.57 17.04 -11.50
N GLY A 27 14.79 16.80 -11.02
CA GLY A 27 16.02 16.94 -11.80
C GLY A 27 16.31 18.38 -12.24
N SER A 28 15.61 19.39 -11.67
CA SER A 28 15.67 20.79 -12.08
C SER A 28 15.27 21.74 -10.97
N PHE A 29 16.04 22.82 -10.78
CA PHE A 29 15.69 23.90 -9.85
C PHE A 29 14.44 24.66 -10.27
N SER A 30 14.24 24.88 -11.59
CA SER A 30 13.06 25.58 -12.09
C SER A 30 11.79 24.76 -11.89
N ALA A 31 11.83 23.46 -12.24
CA ALA A 31 10.67 22.58 -12.03
C ALA A 31 10.32 22.38 -10.53
N ALA A 32 11.32 22.42 -9.65
CA ALA A 32 11.08 22.43 -8.20
C ALA A 32 10.45 23.76 -7.74
N ALA A 33 10.91 24.90 -8.27
CA ALA A 33 10.37 26.21 -7.98
C ALA A 33 8.89 26.33 -8.38
N ASP A 34 8.56 25.88 -9.59
CA ASP A 34 7.18 25.82 -10.09
C ASP A 34 6.28 24.96 -9.18
N SER A 35 6.80 23.81 -8.73
CA SER A 35 6.06 22.90 -7.83
C SER A 35 5.85 23.49 -6.43
N LEU A 36 6.75 24.37 -5.96
CA LEU A 36 6.67 25.03 -4.64
C LEU A 36 5.95 26.38 -4.68
N GLY A 37 5.66 26.92 -5.87
CA GLY A 37 5.09 28.25 -6.02
C GLY A 37 6.02 29.39 -5.57
N ILE A 38 7.35 29.19 -5.65
CA ILE A 38 8.37 30.17 -5.27
C ILE A 38 9.36 30.40 -6.42
N SER A 39 10.19 31.44 -6.32
CA SER A 39 11.18 31.72 -7.35
C SER A 39 12.35 30.73 -7.37
N GLN A 40 12.91 30.47 -8.55
CA GLN A 40 14.08 29.58 -8.68
C GLN A 40 15.30 30.07 -7.85
N PRO A 41 15.58 31.39 -7.74
CA PRO A 41 16.63 31.88 -6.82
C PRO A 41 16.36 31.49 -5.35
N ALA A 42 15.09 31.49 -4.90
CA ALA A 42 14.74 31.09 -3.55
C ALA A 42 15.02 29.59 -3.32
N VAL A 43 14.66 28.73 -4.26
CA VAL A 43 15.01 27.29 -4.23
C VAL A 43 16.53 27.09 -4.16
N SER A 44 17.27 27.80 -5.01
CA SER A 44 18.75 27.74 -5.01
C SER A 44 19.36 28.19 -3.69
N LEU A 45 18.78 29.23 -3.06
CA LEU A 45 19.24 29.72 -1.75
C LEU A 45 18.99 28.69 -0.66
N GLN A 46 17.81 28.07 -0.63
CA GLN A 46 17.47 27.05 0.38
C GLN A 46 18.39 25.83 0.27
N VAL A 47 18.67 25.34 -0.94
CA VAL A 47 19.59 24.23 -1.14
C VAL A 47 21.02 24.63 -0.73
N ARG A 48 21.47 25.84 -1.11
CA ARG A 48 22.79 26.35 -0.71
C ARG A 48 22.94 26.47 0.82
N GLN A 49 21.92 26.95 1.51
CA GLN A 49 21.90 27.00 2.98
C GLN A 49 22.04 25.60 3.61
N LEU A 50 21.38 24.60 3.03
CA LEU A 50 21.50 23.20 3.47
C LEU A 50 22.91 22.66 3.24
N GLU A 51 23.50 22.90 2.06
CA GLU A 51 24.88 22.54 1.75
C GLU A 51 25.91 23.25 2.67
N GLN A 52 25.67 24.52 2.99
CA GLN A 52 26.50 25.26 3.96
C GLN A 52 26.39 24.69 5.36
N PHE A 53 25.19 24.35 5.81
CA PHE A 53 24.97 23.72 7.10
C PHE A 53 25.72 22.38 7.22
N LEU A 54 25.65 21.54 6.17
CA LEU A 54 26.29 20.24 6.12
C LEU A 54 27.76 20.29 5.65
N GLN A 55 28.26 21.47 5.30
CA GLN A 55 29.62 21.71 4.79
C GLN A 55 30.02 20.79 3.63
N THR A 56 29.04 20.38 2.79
CA THR A 56 29.25 19.51 1.66
C THR A 56 28.28 19.81 0.52
N ARG A 57 28.68 19.48 -0.71
CA ARG A 57 27.80 19.56 -1.87
C ARG A 57 26.87 18.36 -1.91
N LEU A 58 25.57 18.63 -2.05
CA LEU A 58 24.52 17.61 -2.13
C LEU A 58 24.06 17.39 -3.56
N LEU A 59 24.24 18.38 -4.43
CA LEU A 59 23.81 18.35 -5.81
C LEU A 59 24.97 18.58 -6.77
N GLU A 60 24.93 17.92 -7.92
CA GLU A 60 25.83 18.13 -9.05
C GLU A 60 25.05 18.37 -10.35
N ARG A 61 25.63 19.14 -11.25
CA ARG A 61 25.10 19.36 -12.60
C ARG A 61 25.66 18.31 -13.54
N THR A 62 24.78 17.65 -14.25
CA THR A 62 25.14 16.72 -15.32
C THR A 62 24.60 17.25 -16.66
N GLY A 63 25.07 16.71 -17.78
CA GLY A 63 24.53 17.08 -19.11
C GLY A 63 23.02 16.78 -19.27
N ARG A 64 22.42 16.04 -18.35
CA ARG A 64 20.99 15.67 -18.35
C ARG A 64 20.18 16.31 -17.22
N GLY A 65 20.72 17.30 -16.51
CA GLY A 65 20.03 17.97 -15.42
C GLY A 65 20.78 17.92 -14.08
N ILE A 66 20.04 17.98 -12.98
CA ILE A 66 20.57 17.97 -11.61
C ILE A 66 20.45 16.55 -11.03
N LYS A 67 21.51 16.09 -10.40
CA LYS A 67 21.55 14.81 -9.67
C LYS A 67 22.10 15.02 -8.25
N ALA A 68 21.76 14.10 -7.36
CA ALA A 68 22.35 14.03 -6.04
C ALA A 68 23.78 13.48 -6.10
N THR A 69 24.70 14.10 -5.36
CA THR A 69 26.04 13.55 -5.08
C THR A 69 25.93 12.30 -4.15
N ALA A 70 27.04 11.63 -3.88
CA ALA A 70 27.06 10.55 -2.88
C ALA A 70 26.57 11.03 -1.50
N ALA A 71 26.97 12.23 -1.05
CA ALA A 71 26.48 12.86 0.16
C ALA A 71 24.97 13.18 0.08
N GLY A 72 24.52 13.68 -1.09
CA GLY A 72 23.11 13.92 -1.35
C GLY A 72 22.27 12.64 -1.29
N MET A 73 22.74 11.53 -1.84
CA MET A 73 22.07 10.24 -1.76
C MET A 73 21.98 9.73 -0.33
N ALA A 74 23.06 9.86 0.47
CA ALA A 74 23.04 9.52 1.88
C ALA A 74 22.00 10.36 2.65
N LEU A 75 21.94 11.67 2.39
CA LEU A 75 20.94 12.54 3.01
C LEU A 75 19.51 12.16 2.61
N LEU A 76 19.28 11.82 1.33
CA LEU A 76 17.98 11.37 0.85
C LEU A 76 17.49 10.12 1.58
N ALA A 77 18.36 9.13 1.80
CA ALA A 77 18.03 7.93 2.54
C ALA A 77 17.54 8.21 3.97
N HIS A 78 18.11 9.24 4.63
CA HIS A 78 17.68 9.65 5.97
C HIS A 78 16.52 10.66 5.97
N SER A 79 16.33 11.42 4.90
CA SER A 79 15.30 12.47 4.84
C SER A 79 13.89 11.91 5.01
N GLU A 80 13.60 10.72 4.50
CA GLU A 80 12.33 10.05 4.69
C GLU A 80 12.08 9.66 6.17
N GLN A 81 13.13 9.31 6.90
CA GLN A 81 13.03 9.02 8.34
C GLN A 81 12.75 10.28 9.15
N ILE A 82 13.39 11.40 8.78
CA ILE A 82 13.13 12.70 9.39
C ILE A 82 11.69 13.14 9.18
N ASP A 83 11.19 13.05 7.95
CA ASP A 83 9.79 13.39 7.65
C ASP A 83 8.81 12.53 8.46
N ARG A 84 9.10 11.23 8.57
CA ARG A 84 8.28 10.33 9.39
C ARG A 84 8.29 10.73 10.87
N ALA A 85 9.45 11.09 11.41
CA ALA A 85 9.56 11.54 12.80
C ALA A 85 8.78 12.84 13.03
N VAL A 86 8.88 13.80 12.10
CA VAL A 86 8.11 15.05 12.16
C VAL A 86 6.61 14.77 12.08
N ASN A 87 6.18 13.96 11.12
CA ASN A 87 4.77 13.58 10.97
C ASN A 87 4.24 12.84 12.20
N SER A 88 5.04 11.94 12.79
CA SER A 88 4.70 11.25 14.03
C SER A 88 4.53 12.23 15.20
N ALA A 89 5.42 13.22 15.32
CA ALA A 89 5.30 14.24 16.34
C ALA A 89 4.02 15.11 16.16
N VAL A 90 3.74 15.53 14.92
CA VAL A 90 2.51 16.28 14.59
C VAL A 90 1.27 15.43 14.90
N GLN A 91 1.27 14.15 14.52
CA GLN A 91 0.19 13.21 14.82
C GLN A 91 -0.01 13.03 16.34
N SER A 92 1.08 12.94 17.10
CA SER A 92 1.02 12.80 18.57
C SER A 92 0.32 14.00 19.20
N VAL A 93 0.59 15.20 18.71
CA VAL A 93 -0.07 16.44 19.19
C VAL A 93 -1.52 16.50 18.70
N SER A 94 -1.81 16.07 17.48
CA SER A 94 -3.17 16.07 16.94
C SER A 94 -4.13 15.12 17.68
N ALA A 95 -3.59 14.11 18.37
CA ALA A 95 -4.40 13.23 19.24
C ALA A 95 -5.12 14.00 20.37
N PHE A 96 -4.60 15.17 20.78
CA PHE A 96 -5.23 16.06 21.77
C PHE A 96 -6.26 17.05 21.16
N SER A 97 -6.34 17.15 19.83
CA SER A 97 -7.38 17.94 19.14
C SER A 97 -8.74 17.28 19.33
N GLN A 98 -9.82 18.06 19.35
CA GLN A 98 -11.18 17.51 19.39
C GLN A 98 -11.63 16.95 18.03
N GLU A 99 -11.08 17.41 16.93
CA GLU A 99 -11.41 17.00 15.58
C GLU A 99 -10.54 15.84 15.09
N VAL A 100 -11.10 15.01 14.22
CA VAL A 100 -10.34 13.97 13.49
C VAL A 100 -9.68 14.64 12.29
N ASN A 101 -8.41 14.96 12.44
CA ASN A 101 -7.60 15.63 11.42
C ASN A 101 -6.24 14.94 11.24
N GLY A 102 -5.39 15.49 10.38
CA GLY A 102 -4.04 14.98 10.13
C GLY A 102 -3.98 14.00 8.97
N SER A 103 -3.07 13.04 9.03
CA SER A 103 -2.86 12.07 7.97
C SER A 103 -2.89 10.64 8.50
N LEU A 104 -3.36 9.72 7.66
CA LEU A 104 -3.36 8.28 7.86
C LEU A 104 -2.80 7.61 6.60
N THR A 105 -1.85 6.71 6.73
CA THR A 105 -1.31 5.91 5.62
C THR A 105 -1.64 4.44 5.80
N LEU A 106 -2.28 3.86 4.77
CA LEU A 106 -2.72 2.46 4.76
C LEU A 106 -2.08 1.71 3.59
N GLY A 107 -1.50 0.55 3.88
CA GLY A 107 -1.04 -0.39 2.86
C GLY A 107 -1.96 -1.60 2.72
N THR A 108 -2.19 -2.10 1.49
CA THR A 108 -3.00 -3.30 1.27
C THR A 108 -2.71 -3.99 -0.06
N GLY A 109 -3.21 -5.21 -0.24
CA GLY A 109 -3.22 -5.90 -1.53
C GLY A 109 -4.22 -5.27 -2.50
N ALA A 110 -3.98 -5.44 -3.81
CA ALA A 110 -4.79 -4.84 -4.86
C ALA A 110 -6.29 -5.20 -4.76
N THR A 111 -6.62 -6.45 -4.43
CA THR A 111 -8.03 -6.89 -4.32
C THR A 111 -8.79 -6.13 -3.24
N ALA A 112 -8.22 -6.02 -2.04
CA ALA A 112 -8.85 -5.26 -0.95
C ALA A 112 -8.89 -3.76 -1.25
N CYS A 113 -7.88 -3.23 -1.95
CA CYS A 113 -7.89 -1.83 -2.40
C CYS A 113 -9.05 -1.53 -3.36
N ILE A 114 -9.36 -2.46 -4.28
CA ILE A 114 -10.41 -2.27 -5.29
C ILE A 114 -11.80 -2.52 -4.71
N HIS A 115 -11.99 -3.59 -3.95
CA HIS A 115 -13.32 -4.09 -3.60
C HIS A 115 -13.76 -3.79 -2.17
N LEU A 116 -12.82 -3.59 -1.23
CA LEU A 116 -13.13 -3.38 0.18
C LEU A 116 -12.97 -1.92 0.61
N LEU A 117 -11.86 -1.26 0.24
CA LEU A 117 -11.56 0.07 0.76
C LEU A 117 -12.46 1.21 0.25
N PRO A 118 -12.95 1.25 -1.03
CA PRO A 118 -13.61 2.44 -1.54
C PRO A 118 -14.79 2.92 -0.71
N PRO A 119 -15.77 2.09 -0.29
CA PRO A 119 -16.88 2.55 0.53
C PRO A 119 -16.43 3.03 1.92
N LEU A 120 -15.40 2.42 2.51
CA LEU A 120 -14.85 2.82 3.81
C LEU A 120 -14.17 4.19 3.71
N LEU A 121 -13.38 4.41 2.66
CA LEU A 121 -12.70 5.68 2.42
C LEU A 121 -13.69 6.80 2.08
N GLN A 122 -14.74 6.50 1.33
CA GLN A 122 -15.82 7.45 1.04
C GLN A 122 -16.50 7.88 2.34
N HIS A 123 -16.87 6.93 3.20
CA HIS A 123 -17.47 7.22 4.50
C HIS A 123 -16.55 8.07 5.38
N LEU A 124 -15.26 7.66 5.46
CA LEU A 124 -14.27 8.38 6.26
C LEU A 124 -14.09 9.83 5.79
N ARG A 125 -14.03 10.05 4.48
CA ARG A 125 -13.91 11.38 3.89
C ARG A 125 -15.13 12.27 4.16
N GLN A 126 -16.33 11.69 4.14
CA GLN A 126 -17.57 12.42 4.42
C GLN A 126 -17.68 12.83 5.90
N GLN A 127 -17.28 11.95 6.82
CA GLN A 127 -17.35 12.22 8.26
C GLN A 127 -16.18 13.08 8.75
N HIS A 128 -15.02 12.97 8.14
CA HIS A 128 -13.78 13.61 8.59
C HIS A 128 -13.05 14.29 7.42
N PRO A 129 -13.57 15.40 6.88
CA PRO A 129 -13.02 16.05 5.68
C PRO A 129 -11.61 16.60 5.87
N LEU A 130 -11.16 16.82 7.11
CA LEU A 130 -9.82 17.29 7.46
C LEU A 130 -8.78 16.14 7.59
N LEU A 131 -9.23 14.87 7.52
CA LEU A 131 -8.35 13.71 7.54
C LEU A 131 -7.88 13.39 6.12
N THR A 132 -6.57 13.41 5.91
CA THR A 132 -5.95 12.97 4.65
C THR A 132 -5.61 11.49 4.74
N VAL A 133 -6.10 10.67 3.81
CA VAL A 133 -5.79 9.24 3.75
C VAL A 133 -4.96 8.93 2.52
N GLY A 134 -3.74 8.41 2.74
CA GLY A 134 -2.90 7.84 1.70
C GLY A 134 -3.05 6.32 1.64
N VAL A 135 -3.22 5.76 0.44
CA VAL A 135 -3.29 4.30 0.23
C VAL A 135 -2.16 3.86 -0.68
N THR A 136 -1.47 2.80 -0.29
CA THR A 136 -0.42 2.15 -1.09
C THR A 136 -0.77 0.69 -1.31
N THR A 137 -0.62 0.20 -2.53
CA THR A 137 -0.81 -1.22 -2.84
C THR A 137 0.54 -1.93 -2.93
N GLY A 138 0.55 -3.18 -2.45
CA GLY A 138 1.74 -4.04 -2.47
C GLY A 138 1.42 -5.47 -2.05
N ASN A 139 2.43 -6.35 -2.07
CA ASN A 139 2.29 -7.66 -1.47
C ASN A 139 2.39 -7.59 0.07
N THR A 140 2.02 -8.69 0.74
CA THR A 140 2.01 -8.75 2.21
C THR A 140 3.38 -8.42 2.81
N LEU A 141 4.48 -8.93 2.24
CA LEU A 141 5.82 -8.72 2.80
C LEU A 141 6.24 -7.25 2.70
N ASP A 142 5.99 -6.60 1.57
CA ASP A 142 6.32 -5.19 1.37
C ASP A 142 5.50 -4.28 2.29
N ILE A 143 4.21 -4.58 2.45
CA ILE A 143 3.33 -3.83 3.36
C ILE A 143 3.77 -4.00 4.82
N VAL A 144 4.03 -5.24 5.25
CA VAL A 144 4.51 -5.54 6.60
C VAL A 144 5.81 -4.79 6.88
N ARG A 145 6.79 -4.87 5.98
CA ARG A 145 8.04 -4.12 6.10
C ARG A 145 7.81 -2.62 6.18
N ALA A 146 6.93 -2.07 5.36
CA ALA A 146 6.61 -0.64 5.39
C ALA A 146 5.96 -0.20 6.71
N VAL A 147 5.14 -1.06 7.33
CA VAL A 147 4.59 -0.81 8.67
C VAL A 147 5.69 -0.89 9.73
N GLU A 148 6.55 -1.91 9.72
CA GLU A 148 7.68 -2.03 10.66
C GLU A 148 8.64 -0.84 10.58
N GLU A 149 8.92 -0.37 9.38
CA GLU A 149 9.74 0.83 9.12
C GLU A 149 8.99 2.14 9.38
N ASN A 150 7.75 2.09 9.88
CA ASN A 150 6.88 3.25 10.12
C ASN A 150 6.65 4.14 8.88
N ARG A 151 6.70 3.54 7.68
CA ARG A 151 6.32 4.19 6.41
C ARG A 151 4.82 4.14 6.16
N LEU A 152 4.14 3.18 6.79
CA LEU A 152 2.69 3.05 6.82
C LEU A 152 2.21 2.99 8.27
N ASP A 153 1.06 3.57 8.53
CA ASP A 153 0.43 3.53 9.85
C ASP A 153 -0.26 2.18 10.08
N LEU A 154 -0.94 1.69 9.06
CA LEU A 154 -1.68 0.44 9.06
C LEU A 154 -1.36 -0.39 7.82
N GLY A 155 -1.41 -1.70 7.95
CA GLY A 155 -1.43 -2.64 6.84
C GLY A 155 -2.66 -3.55 6.91
N LEU A 156 -3.37 -3.72 5.81
CA LEU A 156 -4.39 -4.75 5.64
C LEU A 156 -3.80 -5.86 4.78
N VAL A 157 -3.47 -6.98 5.40
CA VAL A 157 -2.63 -8.04 4.81
C VAL A 157 -3.24 -9.42 4.96
N THR A 158 -2.74 -10.38 4.20
CA THR A 158 -3.14 -11.81 4.32
C THR A 158 -2.23 -12.51 5.33
N LEU A 159 -2.84 -13.27 6.24
CA LEU A 159 -2.11 -14.12 7.19
C LEU A 159 -1.57 -15.42 6.50
N PRO A 160 -0.49 -16.00 7.02
CA PRO A 160 0.24 -15.62 8.23
C PRO A 160 1.23 -14.47 7.99
N VAL A 161 1.41 -13.62 8.98
CA VAL A 161 2.48 -12.62 9.03
C VAL A 161 3.31 -12.82 10.28
N GLN A 162 4.60 -12.50 10.18
CA GLN A 162 5.55 -12.57 11.29
C GLN A 162 6.18 -11.19 11.49
N GLY A 163 6.29 -10.76 12.74
CA GLY A 163 6.95 -9.52 13.12
C GLY A 163 6.86 -9.33 14.63
N ARG A 164 8.01 -9.20 15.31
CA ARG A 164 8.05 -9.05 16.79
C ARG A 164 7.55 -7.69 17.25
N SER A 165 7.61 -6.69 16.39
CA SER A 165 7.19 -5.30 16.67
C SER A 165 5.77 -4.98 16.22
N LEU A 166 5.04 -5.97 15.70
CA LEU A 166 3.71 -5.78 15.13
C LEU A 166 2.60 -6.24 16.08
N ALA A 167 1.56 -5.43 16.21
CA ALA A 167 0.25 -5.85 16.65
C ALA A 167 -0.52 -6.35 15.42
N VAL A 168 -0.97 -7.61 15.48
CA VAL A 168 -1.71 -8.27 14.39
C VAL A 168 -3.10 -8.59 14.90
N THR A 169 -4.12 -8.05 14.24
CA THR A 169 -5.53 -8.29 14.58
C THR A 169 -6.21 -8.94 13.39
N ALA A 170 -6.63 -10.20 13.54
CA ALA A 170 -7.44 -10.88 12.53
C ALA A 170 -8.76 -10.12 12.32
N MET A 171 -9.16 -9.95 11.06
CA MET A 171 -10.31 -9.12 10.73
C MET A 171 -11.42 -9.94 10.06
N LEU A 172 -11.07 -10.76 9.08
CA LEU A 172 -12.03 -11.34 8.15
C LEU A 172 -11.48 -12.60 7.52
N ASP A 173 -12.30 -13.65 7.49
CA ASP A 173 -12.06 -14.86 6.69
C ASP A 173 -12.69 -14.67 5.31
N GLU A 174 -11.88 -14.65 4.27
CA GLU A 174 -12.29 -14.43 2.91
C GLU A 174 -12.31 -15.74 2.12
N GLU A 175 -13.48 -16.12 1.63
CA GLU A 175 -13.67 -17.30 0.79
C GLU A 175 -13.13 -17.05 -0.62
N PHE A 176 -12.59 -18.11 -1.22
CA PHE A 176 -12.27 -18.17 -2.63
C PHE A 176 -13.32 -18.97 -3.40
N VAL A 177 -13.61 -18.51 -4.60
CA VAL A 177 -14.59 -19.10 -5.51
C VAL A 177 -13.98 -19.28 -6.87
N THR A 178 -14.52 -20.23 -7.66
CA THR A 178 -14.16 -20.32 -9.08
C THR A 178 -15.11 -19.49 -9.92
N ILE A 179 -14.60 -18.93 -11.01
CA ILE A 179 -15.34 -18.11 -11.97
C ILE A 179 -15.17 -18.65 -13.39
N TYR A 180 -16.28 -18.57 -14.15
CA TYR A 180 -16.38 -18.98 -15.54
C TYR A 180 -17.11 -17.93 -16.37
N ALA A 181 -17.02 -18.01 -17.69
CA ALA A 181 -17.86 -17.19 -18.57
C ALA A 181 -19.35 -17.61 -18.46
N SER A 182 -20.25 -16.64 -18.46
CA SER A 182 -21.69 -16.89 -18.25
C SER A 182 -22.37 -17.72 -19.37
N ARG A 183 -21.74 -17.83 -20.52
CA ARG A 183 -22.21 -18.63 -21.66
C ARG A 183 -22.09 -20.15 -21.50
N GLU A 184 -21.34 -20.60 -20.50
CA GLU A 184 -21.22 -22.01 -20.19
C GLU A 184 -22.48 -22.49 -19.47
N THR A 185 -23.18 -23.52 -19.99
CA THR A 185 -24.57 -23.85 -19.60
C THR A 185 -24.67 -24.99 -18.60
N GLU A 186 -23.83 -26.02 -18.70
CA GLU A 186 -23.84 -27.18 -17.81
C GLU A 186 -22.68 -27.17 -16.87
N MET A 187 -22.91 -26.67 -15.65
CA MET A 187 -21.84 -26.50 -14.67
C MET A 187 -22.28 -27.00 -13.29
N PRO A 188 -21.42 -27.74 -12.56
CA PRO A 188 -21.70 -28.13 -11.20
C PRO A 188 -21.77 -26.90 -10.27
N ALA A 189 -22.57 -27.01 -9.21
CA ALA A 189 -22.66 -25.94 -8.21
C ALA A 189 -21.36 -25.77 -7.40
N VAL A 190 -20.55 -26.82 -7.33
CA VAL A 190 -19.32 -26.91 -6.54
C VAL A 190 -18.25 -27.62 -7.34
N TYR A 191 -17.02 -27.14 -7.26
CA TYR A 191 -15.87 -27.71 -7.97
C TYR A 191 -14.83 -28.26 -7.01
N THR A 192 -14.29 -29.43 -7.33
CA THR A 192 -13.14 -30.07 -6.68
C THR A 192 -11.85 -29.78 -7.44
N PRO A 193 -10.65 -29.95 -6.80
CA PRO A 193 -9.37 -29.82 -7.50
C PRO A 193 -9.27 -30.74 -8.73
N ALA A 194 -9.82 -31.96 -8.66
CA ALA A 194 -9.75 -32.93 -9.74
C ALA A 194 -10.54 -32.49 -11.00
N GLU A 195 -11.72 -31.87 -10.78
CA GLU A 195 -12.55 -31.37 -11.88
C GLU A 195 -11.92 -30.13 -12.54
N LEU A 196 -11.21 -29.31 -11.77
CA LEU A 196 -10.55 -28.09 -12.26
C LEU A 196 -9.21 -28.35 -12.93
N GLN A 197 -8.50 -29.42 -12.54
CA GLN A 197 -7.13 -29.72 -13.06
C GLN A 197 -7.08 -29.83 -14.57
N ALA A 198 -8.11 -30.44 -15.20
CA ALA A 198 -8.14 -30.69 -16.64
C ALA A 198 -8.54 -29.46 -17.46
N GLN A 199 -8.91 -28.37 -16.82
CA GLN A 199 -9.44 -27.17 -17.47
C GLN A 199 -8.37 -26.06 -17.55
N PRO A 200 -8.49 -25.13 -18.52
CA PRO A 200 -7.51 -24.06 -18.70
C PRO A 200 -7.61 -23.03 -17.56
N LEU A 201 -6.63 -23.04 -16.66
CA LEU A 201 -6.54 -22.11 -15.53
C LEU A 201 -5.89 -20.79 -15.93
N ILE A 202 -6.57 -19.69 -15.70
CA ILE A 202 -6.02 -18.33 -15.71
C ILE A 202 -5.67 -17.96 -14.26
N ALA A 203 -4.40 -17.92 -13.93
CA ALA A 203 -3.93 -17.78 -12.56
C ALA A 203 -3.40 -16.39 -12.24
N PHE A 204 -3.30 -16.08 -10.95
CA PHE A 204 -2.46 -14.98 -10.48
C PHE A 204 -0.98 -15.26 -10.81
N GLU A 205 -0.18 -14.19 -10.94
CA GLU A 205 1.26 -14.28 -11.18
C GLU A 205 1.98 -15.10 -10.11
N ALA A 206 3.05 -15.75 -10.51
CA ALA A 206 3.91 -16.51 -9.59
C ALA A 206 4.52 -15.59 -8.51
N GLY A 207 4.65 -16.11 -7.29
CA GLY A 207 5.17 -15.36 -6.14
C GLY A 207 4.14 -14.47 -5.44
N SER A 208 2.91 -14.38 -5.94
CA SER A 208 1.83 -13.76 -5.17
C SER A 208 1.29 -14.72 -4.10
N GLY A 209 0.97 -14.19 -2.90
CA GLY A 209 0.39 -15.02 -1.83
C GLY A 209 -0.94 -15.67 -2.21
N THR A 210 -1.71 -15.06 -3.12
CA THR A 210 -2.93 -15.63 -3.69
C THR A 210 -2.63 -16.85 -4.55
N ARG A 211 -1.61 -16.77 -5.41
CA ARG A 211 -1.17 -17.91 -6.22
C ARG A 211 -0.68 -19.06 -5.35
N ASP A 212 0.13 -18.79 -4.35
CA ASP A 212 0.64 -19.81 -3.43
C ASP A 212 -0.49 -20.52 -2.66
N LEU A 213 -1.55 -19.78 -2.30
CA LEU A 213 -2.71 -20.34 -1.64
C LEU A 213 -3.47 -21.31 -2.56
N ILE A 214 -3.71 -20.92 -3.81
CA ILE A 214 -4.39 -21.75 -4.81
C ILE A 214 -3.54 -22.99 -5.14
N ASP A 215 -2.24 -22.84 -5.33
CA ASP A 215 -1.34 -23.96 -5.59
C ASP A 215 -1.29 -24.96 -4.42
N ARG A 216 -1.36 -24.47 -3.18
CA ARG A 216 -1.48 -25.35 -2.00
C ARG A 216 -2.81 -26.11 -1.97
N TRP A 217 -3.89 -25.50 -2.38
CA TRP A 217 -5.20 -26.15 -2.45
C TRP A 217 -5.19 -27.32 -3.45
N PHE A 218 -4.61 -27.16 -4.64
CA PHE A 218 -4.41 -28.28 -5.58
C PHE A 218 -3.45 -29.34 -5.02
N ARG A 219 -2.34 -28.92 -4.44
CA ARG A 219 -1.35 -29.86 -3.85
C ARG A 219 -1.90 -30.67 -2.69
N SER A 220 -2.84 -30.14 -1.92
CA SER A 220 -3.51 -30.89 -0.82
C SER A 220 -4.31 -32.08 -1.34
N ALA A 221 -4.74 -32.04 -2.61
CA ALA A 221 -5.38 -33.17 -3.31
C ALA A 221 -4.39 -34.03 -4.11
N GLY A 222 -3.07 -33.85 -3.95
CA GLY A 222 -2.05 -34.54 -4.72
C GLY A 222 -1.90 -34.10 -6.16
N LEU A 223 -2.44 -32.92 -6.51
CA LEU A 223 -2.52 -32.42 -7.87
C LEU A 223 -1.58 -31.22 -8.08
N ALA A 224 -1.11 -31.07 -9.32
CA ALA A 224 -0.38 -29.90 -9.79
C ALA A 224 -1.08 -29.35 -11.04
N VAL A 225 -1.20 -28.04 -11.14
CA VAL A 225 -1.85 -27.37 -12.28
C VAL A 225 -0.88 -26.37 -12.90
N THR A 226 -0.77 -26.44 -14.22
CA THR A 226 -0.01 -25.47 -15.00
C THR A 226 -1.01 -24.47 -15.61
N PRO A 227 -0.94 -23.19 -15.24
CA PRO A 227 -1.87 -22.20 -15.79
C PRO A 227 -1.54 -21.91 -17.26
N VAL A 228 -2.58 -21.68 -18.05
CA VAL A 228 -2.44 -21.21 -19.46
C VAL A 228 -2.09 -19.73 -19.54
N MET A 229 -2.44 -18.95 -18.49
CA MET A 229 -2.09 -17.52 -18.36
C MET A 229 -1.75 -17.20 -16.92
N GLN A 230 -0.85 -16.22 -16.72
CA GLN A 230 -0.50 -15.69 -15.41
C GLN A 230 -0.58 -14.16 -15.46
N LEU A 231 -1.40 -13.57 -14.59
CA LEU A 231 -1.72 -12.15 -14.60
C LEU A 231 -1.64 -11.54 -13.19
N GLY A 232 -1.05 -10.35 -13.07
CA GLY A 232 -0.93 -9.63 -11.79
C GLY A 232 -2.18 -8.86 -11.37
N SER A 233 -3.20 -8.76 -12.23
CA SER A 233 -4.41 -7.99 -11.99
C SER A 233 -5.65 -8.87 -12.00
N ILE A 234 -6.41 -8.83 -10.90
CA ILE A 234 -7.68 -9.56 -10.79
C ILE A 234 -8.72 -9.11 -11.84
N GLU A 235 -8.72 -7.82 -12.19
CA GLU A 235 -9.61 -7.31 -13.22
C GLU A 235 -9.22 -7.83 -14.63
N ALA A 236 -7.92 -7.97 -14.90
CA ALA A 236 -7.46 -8.62 -16.12
C ALA A 236 -7.89 -10.10 -16.17
N ILE A 237 -7.73 -10.83 -15.06
CA ILE A 237 -8.19 -12.23 -14.92
C ILE A 237 -9.68 -12.33 -15.22
N LYS A 238 -10.53 -11.52 -14.58
CA LYS A 238 -11.98 -11.50 -14.80
C LYS A 238 -12.32 -11.27 -16.27
N ARG A 239 -11.63 -10.34 -16.96
CA ARG A 239 -11.84 -10.07 -18.39
C ARG A 239 -11.47 -11.25 -19.28
N MET A 240 -10.36 -11.95 -19.01
CA MET A 240 -9.97 -13.14 -19.76
C MET A 240 -10.95 -14.29 -19.57
N VAL A 241 -11.45 -14.47 -18.34
CA VAL A 241 -12.50 -15.46 -18.05
C VAL A 241 -13.80 -15.11 -18.79
N ARG A 242 -14.27 -13.85 -18.78
CA ARG A 242 -15.43 -13.41 -19.57
C ARG A 242 -15.29 -13.69 -21.06
N ALA A 243 -14.09 -13.57 -21.59
CA ALA A 243 -13.78 -13.90 -22.98
C ALA A 243 -13.84 -15.42 -23.28
N GLY A 244 -13.98 -16.28 -22.25
CA GLY A 244 -14.05 -17.75 -22.36
C GLY A 244 -12.70 -18.38 -22.64
N LEU A 245 -11.61 -17.78 -22.15
CA LEU A 245 -10.25 -18.28 -22.33
C LEU A 245 -9.86 -19.30 -21.25
N GLY A 246 -10.75 -19.55 -20.29
CA GLY A 246 -10.55 -20.48 -19.20
C GLY A 246 -11.32 -20.07 -17.95
N TYR A 247 -11.03 -20.75 -16.84
CA TYR A 247 -11.56 -20.42 -15.52
C TYR A 247 -10.48 -19.78 -14.64
N SER A 248 -10.93 -19.19 -13.54
CA SER A 248 -10.00 -18.75 -12.48
C SER A 248 -10.57 -19.03 -11.09
N ILE A 249 -9.69 -19.05 -10.09
CA ILE A 249 -10.04 -19.06 -8.66
C ILE A 249 -9.70 -17.69 -8.10
N VAL A 250 -10.71 -16.99 -7.57
CA VAL A 250 -10.59 -15.61 -7.12
C VAL A 250 -11.20 -15.41 -5.74
N PRO A 251 -10.78 -14.39 -4.96
CA PRO A 251 -11.47 -14.01 -3.74
C PRO A 251 -12.92 -13.64 -4.02
N ARG A 252 -13.85 -14.06 -3.16
CA ARG A 252 -15.29 -13.81 -3.30
C ARG A 252 -15.61 -12.31 -3.40
N MET A 253 -14.90 -11.45 -2.63
CA MET A 253 -15.12 -10.00 -2.68
C MET A 253 -14.96 -9.41 -4.09
N ALA A 254 -14.16 -10.04 -4.96
CA ALA A 254 -13.94 -9.56 -6.32
C ALA A 254 -15.13 -9.81 -7.26
N VAL A 255 -16.12 -10.58 -6.82
CA VAL A 255 -17.34 -10.94 -7.55
C VAL A 255 -18.59 -10.85 -6.67
N GLU A 256 -18.51 -10.10 -5.56
CA GLU A 256 -19.62 -9.96 -4.62
C GLU A 256 -20.73 -9.06 -5.18
N ARG A 257 -20.37 -7.95 -5.79
CA ARG A 257 -21.32 -7.00 -6.37
C ARG A 257 -21.84 -7.49 -7.72
N VAL A 258 -23.05 -7.09 -8.06
CA VAL A 258 -23.70 -7.48 -9.33
C VAL A 258 -22.86 -7.04 -10.53
N GLU A 259 -22.31 -5.83 -10.49
CA GLU A 259 -21.48 -5.27 -11.56
C GLU A 259 -20.19 -6.07 -11.76
N ASP A 260 -19.63 -6.60 -10.67
CA ASP A 260 -18.41 -7.41 -10.70
C ASP A 260 -18.63 -8.80 -11.27
N ARG A 261 -19.88 -9.31 -11.21
CA ARG A 261 -20.28 -10.62 -11.77
C ARG A 261 -20.73 -10.57 -13.22
N ASP A 262 -20.92 -9.38 -13.79
CA ASP A 262 -21.41 -9.28 -15.17
C ASP A 262 -20.58 -10.14 -16.12
N GLY A 263 -21.26 -11.00 -16.89
CA GLY A 263 -20.62 -11.95 -17.80
C GLY A 263 -19.89 -13.12 -17.13
N LEU A 264 -20.03 -13.31 -15.81
CA LEU A 264 -19.39 -14.37 -15.03
C LEU A 264 -20.41 -15.24 -14.29
N ARG A 265 -20.12 -16.54 -14.19
CA ARG A 265 -20.74 -17.47 -13.23
C ARG A 265 -19.75 -17.73 -12.09
N VAL A 266 -20.30 -17.83 -10.87
CA VAL A 266 -19.53 -18.01 -9.64
C VAL A 266 -19.94 -19.31 -8.98
N HIS A 267 -18.99 -20.16 -8.69
CA HIS A 267 -19.21 -21.48 -8.07
C HIS A 267 -18.31 -21.67 -6.87
N SER A 268 -18.79 -22.44 -5.89
CA SER A 268 -18.02 -22.77 -4.69
C SER A 268 -16.96 -23.82 -4.98
N LEU A 269 -15.95 -23.88 -4.12
CA LEU A 269 -14.89 -24.89 -4.12
C LEU A 269 -15.17 -25.97 -3.05
N ALA A 270 -14.75 -27.21 -3.31
CA ALA A 270 -14.76 -28.30 -2.35
C ALA A 270 -13.40 -29.04 -2.36
N PRO A 271 -12.64 -29.07 -1.25
CA PRO A 271 -12.93 -28.35 0.00
C PRO A 271 -12.92 -26.82 -0.20
N ARG A 272 -13.67 -26.11 0.64
CA ARG A 272 -13.67 -24.64 0.59
C ARG A 272 -12.28 -24.09 0.86
N LEU A 273 -11.95 -23.00 0.20
CA LEU A 273 -10.66 -22.34 0.31
C LEU A 273 -10.85 -20.94 0.91
N TYR A 274 -10.11 -20.64 1.98
CA TYR A 274 -10.16 -19.36 2.67
C TYR A 274 -8.78 -18.76 2.83
N ARG A 275 -8.70 -17.45 2.89
CA ARG A 275 -7.59 -16.71 3.47
C ARG A 275 -8.10 -15.82 4.59
N GLN A 276 -7.26 -15.57 5.57
CA GLN A 276 -7.57 -14.64 6.64
C GLN A 276 -6.89 -13.30 6.37
N LEU A 277 -7.68 -12.23 6.33
CA LEU A 277 -7.19 -10.86 6.32
C LEU A 277 -7.01 -10.36 7.74
N ALA A 278 -5.94 -9.60 7.96
CA ALA A 278 -5.63 -9.02 9.26
C ALA A 278 -5.17 -7.58 9.08
N VAL A 279 -5.45 -6.78 10.09
CA VAL A 279 -4.83 -5.47 10.25
C VAL A 279 -3.52 -5.63 11.01
N VAL A 280 -2.47 -5.03 10.52
CA VAL A 280 -1.17 -4.94 11.17
C VAL A 280 -0.80 -3.48 11.42
N MET A 281 -0.26 -3.21 12.59
CA MET A 281 0.35 -1.93 12.94
C MET A 281 1.52 -2.16 13.90
N ARG A 282 2.39 -1.19 14.07
CA ARG A 282 3.45 -1.29 15.10
C ARG A 282 2.82 -1.30 16.49
N GLN A 283 3.41 -2.09 17.41
CA GLN A 283 2.96 -2.15 18.81
C GLN A 283 3.12 -0.82 19.54
N ASP A 284 4.16 -0.05 19.18
CA ASP A 284 4.46 1.27 19.76
C ASP A 284 3.78 2.43 19.00
N LYS A 285 2.89 2.13 18.06
CA LYS A 285 2.20 3.16 17.28
C LYS A 285 1.22 3.94 18.13
N ILE A 286 1.34 5.26 18.10
CA ILE A 286 0.35 6.14 18.71
C ILE A 286 -0.93 6.07 17.87
N VAL A 287 -2.00 5.57 18.47
CA VAL A 287 -3.31 5.46 17.83
C VAL A 287 -3.96 6.83 17.82
N THR A 288 -3.84 7.54 16.71
CA THR A 288 -4.54 8.81 16.50
C THR A 288 -6.04 8.58 16.29
N LYS A 289 -6.84 9.64 16.38
CA LYS A 289 -8.29 9.55 16.11
C LYS A 289 -8.59 9.04 14.70
N GLY A 290 -7.79 9.43 13.69
CA GLY A 290 -7.92 8.94 12.33
C GLY A 290 -7.62 7.44 12.21
N ILE A 291 -6.58 6.94 12.91
CA ILE A 291 -6.26 5.52 12.98
C ILE A 291 -7.39 4.76 13.68
N ALA A 292 -7.86 5.25 14.83
CA ALA A 292 -8.95 4.61 15.58
C ALA A 292 -10.23 4.50 14.74
N GLU A 293 -10.59 5.54 14.02
CA GLU A 293 -11.76 5.55 13.15
C GLU A 293 -11.64 4.57 11.97
N MET A 294 -10.47 4.51 11.33
CA MET A 294 -10.21 3.51 10.29
C MET A 294 -10.30 2.09 10.83
N LEU A 295 -9.71 1.82 12.00
CA LEU A 295 -9.80 0.52 12.66
C LEU A 295 -11.25 0.15 12.97
N ARG A 296 -12.03 1.10 13.49
CA ARG A 296 -13.46 0.92 13.76
C ARG A 296 -14.22 0.53 12.48
N LEU A 297 -13.99 1.24 11.38
CA LEU A 297 -14.63 0.96 10.09
C LEU A 297 -14.23 -0.41 9.54
N LEU A 298 -12.94 -0.76 9.58
CA LEU A 298 -12.46 -2.07 9.15
C LEU A 298 -13.13 -3.21 9.93
N HIS A 299 -13.36 -3.04 11.24
CA HIS A 299 -14.05 -4.06 12.07
C HIS A 299 -15.56 -4.20 11.76
N THR A 300 -16.18 -3.23 11.07
CA THR A 300 -17.59 -3.36 10.66
C THR A 300 -17.78 -4.16 9.38
N VAL A 301 -16.69 -4.44 8.65
CA VAL A 301 -16.76 -5.20 7.39
C VAL A 301 -17.25 -6.62 7.66
N ARG A 302 -18.24 -7.04 6.87
CA ARG A 302 -18.73 -8.42 6.76
C ARG A 302 -18.75 -8.77 5.26
N LEU A 303 -18.32 -9.98 4.90
CA LEU A 303 -18.41 -10.54 3.54
C LEU A 303 -19.33 -11.75 3.54
#